data_6416a641409fb6133e6992e51f4d1f4f
#
_entry.id   6416a641409fb6133e6992e51f4d1f4f
#
_cell.length_a   1.000
_cell.length_b   1.000
_cell.length_c   1.000
_cell.angle_alpha   90.00
_cell.angle_beta   90.00
_cell.angle_gamma   90.00
#
_symmetry.space_group_name_H-M   'P 1'
#
loop_
_entity.id
_entity.type
_entity.pdbx_description
1 polymer ?
#
loop_
_entity_poly.entity_id
_entity_poly.type
_entity_poly.pdbx_seq_one_letter_code
_entity_poly.pdbx_strand_id
1 'polypeptide(L)'
;MSGQSKAERILSTHNGSEPGPKGQRLRDHDERGASRLRVLSWNLLRLTGATVEDVAGLVRAAKPDLLLLQEATKKIEALPELVGGHFFREPLPRRIYGLAAWSPHEFPPPQALALPVSRMPGRVPPRLAQLVQISNATFANVHLSHGQLLNRSQLFRILRHVQGPTAIIGDFNAFGPTLLPGFEDVGPREATHTANLVRFRLDRCLVRGITCHRARTLHAGSSDHRPILLDLEVTEAAPAQHAPGALLRRARVASAQNLLYGKIARLYIEARLGDRERK
;
A
#
# COMPACT_ATOMS: atom_id res chain seq x y z
N MET A 1 45.85 61.94 -32.94
CA MET A 1 44.74 61.90 -33.91
C MET A 1 43.75 60.86 -33.35
N SER A 2 42.83 61.31 -32.62
CA SER A 2 41.42 61.54 -32.90
C SER A 2 40.74 60.24 -33.32
N GLY A 3 39.71 59.75 -32.72
CA GLY A 3 38.59 60.44 -32.20
C GLY A 3 37.70 59.58 -31.29
N GLN A 4 37.02 60.29 -30.50
CA GLN A 4 35.91 59.94 -29.63
C GLN A 4 34.66 59.61 -30.41
N SER A 5 33.79 58.75 -29.85
CA SER A 5 32.34 58.92 -29.83
C SER A 5 31.75 57.86 -28.91
N LYS A 6 31.21 58.17 -27.80
CA LYS A 6 29.96 58.75 -27.39
C LYS A 6 28.74 57.88 -27.72
N ALA A 7 28.17 57.25 -26.71
CA ALA A 7 26.76 57.25 -26.36
C ALA A 7 26.57 56.44 -25.09
N GLU A 8 26.42 57.00 -24.09
CA GLU A 8 25.44 57.36 -23.05
C GLU A 8 24.14 56.54 -23.06
N ARG A 9 23.89 55.97 -21.83
CA ARG A 9 22.60 55.79 -21.11
C ARG A 9 21.50 54.97 -21.75
N ILE A 10 21.11 53.95 -21.06
CA ILE A 10 19.82 53.98 -20.31
C ILE A 10 19.88 52.95 -19.17
N LEU A 11 19.71 53.42 -17.95
CA LEU A 11 19.33 52.66 -16.77
C LEU A 11 17.91 52.12 -16.98
N SER A 12 17.72 50.81 -16.82
CA SER A 12 16.44 50.25 -16.45
C SER A 12 16.64 49.07 -15.51
N THR A 13 16.40 49.36 -14.27
CA THR A 13 16.23 48.39 -13.18
C THR A 13 15.06 47.49 -13.51
N HIS A 14 15.31 46.20 -13.70
CA HIS A 14 14.31 45.18 -13.49
C HIS A 14 14.85 44.10 -12.58
N ASN A 15 14.49 44.24 -11.31
CA ASN A 15 14.46 43.15 -10.32
C ASN A 15 13.46 42.13 -10.85
N GLY A 16 13.92 41.07 -11.50
CA GLY A 16 13.19 39.87 -11.86
C GLY A 16 13.70 38.75 -11.01
N SER A 17 13.17 38.60 -9.78
CA SER A 17 13.26 37.37 -9.03
C SER A 17 12.54 36.26 -9.84
N GLU A 18 13.31 35.34 -10.42
CA GLU A 18 12.77 34.13 -10.99
C GLU A 18 12.01 33.37 -9.89
N PRO A 19 10.75 32.99 -10.09
CA PRO A 19 10.06 32.11 -9.15
C PRO A 19 10.68 30.71 -9.29
N GLY A 20 11.31 30.23 -8.22
CA GLY A 20 11.73 28.85 -8.07
C GLY A 20 10.56 27.87 -8.36
N PRO A 21 10.84 26.61 -8.72
CA PRO A 21 9.80 25.68 -9.12
C PRO A 21 8.80 25.52 -7.97
N LYS A 22 7.59 26.07 -8.21
CA LYS A 22 6.43 25.90 -7.32
C LYS A 22 6.17 24.41 -7.21
N GLY A 23 6.27 23.88 -5.98
CA GLY A 23 5.92 22.51 -5.66
C GLY A 23 4.60 22.15 -6.31
N GLN A 24 4.63 21.14 -7.17
CA GLN A 24 3.44 20.60 -7.83
C GLN A 24 2.48 20.10 -6.73
N ARG A 25 1.39 20.84 -6.53
CA ARG A 25 0.34 20.42 -5.60
C ARG A 25 -0.22 19.08 -6.06
N LEU A 26 -0.56 18.22 -5.09
CA LEU A 26 -1.36 17.00 -5.29
C LEU A 26 -2.50 17.29 -6.29
N ARG A 27 -2.67 16.36 -7.24
CA ARG A 27 -3.62 16.52 -8.35
C ARG A 27 -5.04 16.74 -7.83
N ASP A 28 -5.67 17.76 -8.37
CA ASP A 28 -7.09 18.10 -8.32
C ASP A 28 -7.79 17.96 -6.96
N HIS A 29 -7.74 19.06 -6.19
CA HIS A 29 -8.83 19.36 -5.27
C HIS A 29 -10.05 19.72 -6.12
N ASP A 30 -11.03 18.83 -6.19
CA ASP A 30 -12.37 19.19 -6.63
C ASP A 30 -12.91 20.28 -5.69
N GLU A 31 -13.77 21.18 -6.18
CA GLU A 31 -14.37 22.31 -5.41
C GLU A 31 -15.09 21.86 -4.11
N ARG A 32 -15.20 20.57 -3.87
CA ARG A 32 -15.78 19.91 -2.68
C ARG A 32 -14.78 19.48 -1.62
N GLY A 33 -13.49 19.83 -1.71
CA GLY A 33 -12.46 19.40 -0.75
C GLY A 33 -12.08 17.90 -0.81
N ALA A 34 -12.52 17.19 -1.84
CA ALA A 34 -12.19 15.78 -2.03
C ALA A 34 -10.80 15.62 -2.66
N SER A 35 -9.98 14.75 -2.09
CA SER A 35 -8.64 14.42 -2.61
C SER A 35 -8.67 13.06 -3.29
N ARG A 36 -8.37 13.02 -4.59
CA ARG A 36 -8.25 11.78 -5.37
C ARG A 36 -6.82 11.28 -5.38
N LEU A 37 -6.64 10.02 -5.02
CA LEU A 37 -5.35 9.37 -4.91
C LEU A 37 -5.34 8.07 -5.69
N ARG A 38 -4.32 7.89 -6.51
CA ARG A 38 -4.01 6.61 -7.15
C ARG A 38 -3.03 5.84 -6.27
N VAL A 39 -3.51 4.75 -5.68
CA VAL A 39 -2.71 3.93 -4.76
C VAL A 39 -2.35 2.61 -5.43
N LEU A 40 -1.06 2.27 -5.40
CA LEU A 40 -0.53 1.03 -5.91
C LEU A 40 0.01 0.20 -4.74
N SER A 41 -0.31 -1.09 -4.69
CA SER A 41 0.26 -2.00 -3.68
C SER A 41 0.79 -3.27 -4.34
N TRP A 42 1.98 -3.73 -3.89
CA TRP A 42 2.64 -4.90 -4.46
C TRP A 42 3.53 -5.64 -3.46
N ASN A 43 3.30 -6.94 -3.29
CA ASN A 43 4.24 -7.83 -2.62
C ASN A 43 5.33 -8.25 -3.62
N LEU A 44 6.59 -7.92 -3.31
CA LEU A 44 7.71 -8.03 -4.23
C LEU A 44 8.33 -9.43 -4.30
N LEU A 45 7.91 -10.38 -3.45
CA LEU A 45 8.55 -11.70 -3.33
C LEU A 45 10.06 -11.57 -3.15
N ARG A 46 10.50 -11.03 -2.04
CA ARG A 46 11.92 -10.77 -1.67
C ARG A 46 12.92 -11.69 -2.39
N LEU A 47 14.14 -11.25 -2.62
CA LEU A 47 15.28 -11.98 -3.18
C LEU A 47 15.13 -12.56 -4.59
N THR A 48 13.99 -13.16 -4.92
CA THR A 48 13.75 -13.88 -6.21
C THR A 48 12.65 -13.23 -7.05
N GLY A 49 11.98 -12.21 -6.53
CA GLY A 49 10.88 -11.51 -7.18
C GLY A 49 11.30 -10.21 -7.84
N ALA A 50 10.44 -9.20 -7.71
CA ALA A 50 10.59 -7.92 -8.37
C ALA A 50 11.83 -7.15 -7.91
N THR A 51 12.55 -6.59 -8.89
CA THR A 51 13.72 -5.73 -8.70
C THR A 51 13.30 -4.27 -8.53
N VAL A 52 14.25 -3.40 -8.20
CA VAL A 52 13.98 -1.95 -8.13
C VAL A 52 13.62 -1.37 -9.51
N GLU A 53 14.19 -1.93 -10.58
CA GLU A 53 13.89 -1.56 -11.98
C GLU A 53 12.46 -1.94 -12.35
N ASP A 54 11.99 -3.12 -11.94
CA ASP A 54 10.60 -3.56 -12.12
C ASP A 54 9.63 -2.59 -11.43
N VAL A 55 9.94 -2.21 -10.17
CA VAL A 55 9.16 -1.24 -9.39
C VAL A 55 9.19 0.14 -10.07
N ALA A 56 10.36 0.61 -10.52
CA ALA A 56 10.49 1.88 -11.22
C ALA A 56 9.71 1.89 -12.55
N GLY A 57 9.76 0.80 -13.31
CA GLY A 57 8.95 0.62 -14.53
C GLY A 57 7.46 0.71 -14.26
N LEU A 58 7.01 0.05 -13.19
CA LEU A 58 5.61 0.08 -12.75
C LEU A 58 5.17 1.49 -12.30
N VAL A 59 6.02 2.21 -11.55
CA VAL A 59 5.78 3.60 -11.13
C VAL A 59 5.63 4.51 -12.34
N ARG A 60 6.53 4.42 -13.33
CA ARG A 60 6.44 5.23 -14.57
C ARG A 60 5.16 4.96 -15.35
N ALA A 61 4.74 3.69 -15.43
CA ALA A 61 3.56 3.27 -16.19
C ALA A 61 2.25 3.64 -15.48
N ALA A 62 2.15 3.37 -14.17
CA ALA A 62 0.92 3.55 -13.40
C ALA A 62 0.77 4.96 -12.82
N LYS A 63 1.89 5.68 -12.61
CA LYS A 63 1.96 7.03 -12.02
C LYS A 63 1.15 7.13 -10.73
N PRO A 64 1.45 6.30 -9.70
CA PRO A 64 0.74 6.34 -8.44
C PRO A 64 1.10 7.58 -7.63
N ASP A 65 0.15 8.08 -6.84
CA ASP A 65 0.38 9.11 -5.81
C ASP A 65 0.95 8.48 -4.53
N LEU A 66 0.64 7.20 -4.29
CA LEU A 66 1.18 6.41 -3.18
C LEU A 66 1.45 4.97 -3.65
N LEU A 67 2.67 4.48 -3.38
CA LEU A 67 3.07 3.10 -3.59
C LEU A 67 3.33 2.44 -2.24
N LEU A 68 2.73 1.28 -2.01
CA LEU A 68 2.85 0.47 -0.79
C LEU A 68 3.44 -0.89 -1.16
N LEU A 69 4.61 -1.21 -0.60
CA LEU A 69 5.35 -2.43 -0.94
C LEU A 69 5.43 -3.37 0.26
N GLN A 70 5.29 -4.66 -0.01
CA GLN A 70 5.54 -5.73 0.95
C GLN A 70 6.74 -6.56 0.48
N GLU A 71 7.42 -7.19 1.42
CA GLU A 71 8.69 -7.92 1.21
C GLU A 71 9.82 -7.05 0.61
N ALA A 72 9.78 -5.73 0.80
CA ALA A 72 10.78 -4.80 0.31
C ALA A 72 12.14 -5.01 1.01
N THR A 73 13.18 -5.32 0.24
CA THR A 73 14.56 -5.45 0.71
C THR A 73 15.27 -4.10 0.68
N LYS A 74 16.50 -4.02 1.24
CA LYS A 74 17.32 -2.80 1.20
C LYS A 74 17.59 -2.32 -0.23
N LYS A 75 17.65 -3.22 -1.21
CA LYS A 75 17.89 -2.86 -2.62
C LYS A 75 16.81 -1.94 -3.20
N ILE A 76 15.58 -2.01 -2.68
CA ILE A 76 14.46 -1.16 -3.14
C ILE A 76 14.62 0.30 -2.67
N GLU A 77 15.50 0.59 -1.71
CA GLU A 77 15.80 1.96 -1.24
C GLU A 77 16.39 2.85 -2.35
N ALA A 78 16.93 2.25 -3.44
CA ALA A 78 17.40 2.97 -4.62
C ALA A 78 16.26 3.49 -5.54
N LEU A 79 14.99 3.21 -5.23
CA LEU A 79 13.85 3.63 -6.07
C LEU A 79 13.82 5.14 -6.35
N PRO A 80 14.07 6.05 -5.37
CA PRO A 80 14.11 7.49 -5.63
C PRO A 80 15.19 7.92 -6.62
N GLU A 81 16.30 7.20 -6.72
CA GLU A 81 17.36 7.50 -7.71
C GLU A 81 16.86 7.26 -9.15
N LEU A 82 15.90 6.36 -9.35
CA LEU A 82 15.35 5.99 -10.65
C LEU A 82 14.12 6.80 -11.07
N VAL A 83 13.29 7.22 -10.11
CA VAL A 83 11.99 7.85 -10.40
C VAL A 83 11.72 9.12 -9.59
N GLY A 84 12.68 9.57 -8.76
CA GLY A 84 12.46 10.66 -7.82
C GLY A 84 11.53 10.28 -6.68
N GLY A 85 11.06 11.32 -5.94
CA GLY A 85 10.09 11.15 -4.86
C GLY A 85 10.73 10.80 -3.52
N HIS A 86 9.87 10.42 -2.57
CA HIS A 86 10.22 10.17 -1.17
C HIS A 86 9.91 8.73 -0.81
N PHE A 87 10.83 8.07 -0.10
CA PHE A 87 10.75 6.64 0.18
C PHE A 87 11.07 6.34 1.65
N PHE A 88 10.22 5.53 2.29
CA PHE A 88 10.44 5.07 3.64
C PHE A 88 10.28 3.56 3.71
N ARG A 89 11.32 2.85 4.19
CA ARG A 89 11.27 1.42 4.43
C ARG A 89 11.30 1.11 5.93
N GLU A 90 10.40 0.23 6.34
CA GLU A 90 10.34 -0.29 7.70
C GLU A 90 10.70 -1.78 7.69
N PRO A 91 11.93 -2.15 8.11
CA PRO A 91 12.36 -3.54 8.13
C PRO A 91 11.63 -4.34 9.22
N LEU A 92 11.29 -5.58 8.93
CA LEU A 92 10.78 -6.49 9.96
C LEU A 92 11.90 -6.89 10.93
N PRO A 93 11.63 -7.05 12.23
CA PRO A 93 12.62 -7.46 13.20
C PRO A 93 13.35 -8.75 12.79
N ARG A 94 14.69 -8.70 12.75
CA ARG A 94 15.58 -9.80 12.35
C ARG A 94 15.31 -10.37 10.96
N ARG A 95 14.81 -9.53 10.03
CA ARG A 95 14.57 -9.90 8.63
C ARG A 95 15.26 -8.90 7.70
N ILE A 96 15.67 -9.39 6.53
CA ILE A 96 16.28 -8.57 5.47
C ILE A 96 15.24 -7.78 4.66
N TYR A 97 13.96 -8.04 4.88
CA TYR A 97 12.83 -7.44 4.17
C TYR A 97 11.85 -6.81 5.15
N GLY A 98 10.97 -5.97 4.64
CA GLY A 98 9.96 -5.28 5.42
C GLY A 98 8.86 -4.70 4.56
N LEU A 99 8.26 -3.63 5.05
CA LEU A 99 7.30 -2.82 4.32
C LEU A 99 8.01 -1.56 3.80
N ALA A 100 7.49 -1.00 2.69
CA ALA A 100 7.95 0.30 2.24
C ALA A 100 6.79 1.11 1.64
N ALA A 101 6.93 2.43 1.73
CA ALA A 101 6.03 3.39 1.10
C ALA A 101 6.84 4.37 0.28
N TRP A 102 6.33 4.75 -0.89
CA TRP A 102 6.89 5.77 -1.76
C TRP A 102 5.76 6.69 -2.28
N SER A 103 6.10 7.96 -2.44
CA SER A 103 5.23 8.95 -3.08
C SER A 103 6.07 9.92 -3.91
N PRO A 104 5.56 10.45 -5.05
CA PRO A 104 6.23 11.52 -5.77
C PRO A 104 6.30 12.83 -4.95
N HIS A 105 5.44 12.97 -3.94
CA HIS A 105 5.36 14.12 -3.05
C HIS A 105 5.87 13.79 -1.66
N GLU A 106 6.36 14.79 -0.97
CA GLU A 106 6.76 14.66 0.43
C GLU A 106 5.58 14.28 1.32
N PHE A 107 5.82 13.37 2.25
CA PHE A 107 4.84 12.94 3.25
C PHE A 107 5.55 12.65 4.59
N PRO A 108 4.83 12.74 5.71
CA PRO A 108 5.41 12.47 7.01
C PRO A 108 5.97 11.05 7.11
N PRO A 109 7.08 10.82 7.85
CA PRO A 109 7.59 9.48 8.10
C PRO A 109 6.47 8.57 8.64
N PRO A 110 6.27 7.40 8.03
CA PRO A 110 5.24 6.46 8.46
C PRO A 110 5.46 5.95 9.88
N GLN A 111 4.38 5.74 10.61
CA GLN A 111 4.43 5.11 11.93
C GLN A 111 4.43 3.59 11.78
N ALA A 112 5.41 2.92 12.40
CA ALA A 112 5.42 1.46 12.50
C ALA A 112 4.55 0.99 13.69
N LEU A 113 3.55 0.15 13.40
CA LEU A 113 2.69 -0.47 14.40
C LEU A 113 2.98 -1.96 14.50
N ALA A 114 3.57 -2.42 15.62
CA ALA A 114 3.77 -3.84 15.87
C ALA A 114 2.44 -4.58 15.98
N LEU A 115 2.33 -5.70 15.26
CA LEU A 115 1.13 -6.53 15.21
C LEU A 115 1.26 -7.76 16.12
N PRO A 116 0.14 -8.33 16.59
CA PRO A 116 0.13 -9.56 17.36
C PRO A 116 0.93 -10.67 16.69
N VAL A 117 1.70 -11.41 17.45
CA VAL A 117 2.53 -12.53 17.01
C VAL A 117 1.86 -13.87 17.30
N SER A 118 2.27 -14.91 16.59
CA SER A 118 1.82 -16.27 16.87
C SER A 118 2.26 -16.71 18.26
N ARG A 119 1.39 -17.45 18.97
CA ARG A 119 1.75 -18.11 20.22
C ARG A 119 2.73 -19.29 20.03
N MET A 120 2.97 -19.69 18.77
CA MET A 120 3.96 -20.72 18.42
C MET A 120 5.26 -20.02 18.00
N PRO A 121 6.29 -19.95 18.85
CA PRO A 121 7.54 -19.27 18.54
C PRO A 121 8.23 -19.89 17.31
N GLY A 122 8.83 -19.04 16.48
CA GLY A 122 9.67 -19.47 15.34
C GLY A 122 8.93 -19.88 14.07
N ARG A 123 7.63 -20.19 14.10
CA ARG A 123 6.87 -20.61 12.90
C ARG A 123 6.38 -19.46 12.03
N VAL A 124 6.04 -18.33 12.63
CA VAL A 124 5.50 -17.16 11.90
C VAL A 124 6.35 -15.95 12.24
N PRO A 125 6.91 -15.23 11.24
CA PRO A 125 7.68 -14.04 11.50
C PRO A 125 6.80 -12.96 12.15
N PRO A 126 7.37 -12.11 13.04
CA PRO A 126 6.67 -10.94 13.53
C PRO A 126 6.21 -10.07 12.34
N ARG A 127 5.06 -9.43 12.48
CA ARG A 127 4.48 -8.54 11.49
C ARG A 127 4.32 -7.15 12.08
N LEU A 128 4.32 -6.17 11.21
CA LEU A 128 3.97 -4.78 11.53
C LEU A 128 3.02 -4.24 10.46
N ALA A 129 2.34 -3.16 10.77
CA ALA A 129 1.69 -2.30 9.79
C ALA A 129 2.49 -0.99 9.71
N GLN A 130 2.68 -0.47 8.49
CA GLN A 130 3.26 0.83 8.23
C GLN A 130 2.12 1.81 7.97
N LEU A 131 1.90 2.75 8.90
CA LEU A 131 0.79 3.72 8.84
C LEU A 131 1.30 5.00 8.15
N VAL A 132 0.82 5.23 6.94
CA VAL A 132 1.17 6.37 6.09
C VAL A 132 0.03 7.39 6.16
N GLN A 133 0.35 8.66 6.43
CA GLN A 133 -0.61 9.76 6.48
C GLN A 133 -0.52 10.58 5.20
N ILE A 134 -1.60 10.65 4.43
CA ILE A 134 -1.73 11.46 3.22
C ILE A 134 -3.17 11.97 3.11
N SER A 135 -3.35 13.25 2.76
CA SER A 135 -4.68 13.85 2.49
C SER A 135 -5.72 13.57 3.57
N ASN A 136 -5.36 13.80 4.84
CA ASN A 136 -6.21 13.56 6.02
C ASN A 136 -6.72 12.12 6.18
N ALA A 137 -6.07 11.15 5.52
CA ALA A 137 -6.38 9.73 5.62
C ALA A 137 -5.17 8.90 6.05
N THR A 138 -5.45 7.77 6.69
CA THR A 138 -4.43 6.77 7.06
C THR A 138 -4.43 5.63 6.04
N PHE A 139 -3.29 5.38 5.41
CA PHE A 139 -3.04 4.22 4.55
C PHE A 139 -2.17 3.22 5.31
N ALA A 140 -2.78 2.14 5.79
CA ALA A 140 -2.07 1.09 6.50
C ALA A 140 -1.54 0.05 5.50
N ASN A 141 -0.24 0.10 5.20
CA ASN A 141 0.46 -0.91 4.43
C ASN A 141 0.66 -2.17 5.29
N VAL A 142 0.21 -3.32 4.83
CA VAL A 142 0.23 -4.56 5.61
C VAL A 142 0.77 -5.75 4.82
N HIS A 143 1.47 -6.63 5.55
CA HIS A 143 1.74 -8.00 5.15
C HIS A 143 1.37 -8.89 6.34
N LEU A 144 0.13 -9.36 6.38
CA LEU A 144 -0.43 -10.06 7.52
C LEU A 144 0.06 -11.52 7.59
N SER A 145 -0.13 -12.14 8.74
CA SER A 145 0.24 -13.53 8.95
C SER A 145 -0.79 -14.49 8.36
N HIS A 146 -0.34 -15.67 7.97
CA HIS A 146 -1.25 -16.77 7.65
C HIS A 146 -2.03 -17.21 8.90
N GLY A 147 -3.20 -17.77 8.70
CA GLY A 147 -4.06 -18.26 9.77
C GLY A 147 -5.10 -17.22 10.20
N GLN A 148 -6.38 -17.61 10.12
CA GLN A 148 -7.51 -16.69 10.26
C GLN A 148 -7.57 -15.97 11.60
N LEU A 149 -7.29 -16.67 12.72
CA LEU A 149 -7.37 -16.08 14.07
C LEU A 149 -6.30 -15.02 14.30
N LEU A 150 -5.06 -15.31 13.90
CA LEU A 150 -3.96 -14.36 14.04
C LEU A 150 -4.16 -13.16 13.12
N ASN A 151 -4.52 -13.41 11.85
CA ASN A 151 -4.82 -12.37 10.87
C ASN A 151 -5.92 -11.42 11.39
N ARG A 152 -7.03 -11.97 11.90
CA ARG A 152 -8.11 -11.17 12.49
C ARG A 152 -7.63 -10.36 13.69
N SER A 153 -6.82 -10.94 14.58
CA SER A 153 -6.23 -10.24 15.72
C SER A 153 -5.35 -9.06 15.26
N GLN A 154 -4.57 -9.25 14.19
CA GLN A 154 -3.75 -8.22 13.59
C GLN A 154 -4.60 -7.07 13.01
N LEU A 155 -5.67 -7.39 12.29
CA LEU A 155 -6.62 -6.38 11.78
C LEU A 155 -7.32 -5.61 12.91
N PHE A 156 -7.73 -6.27 14.00
CA PHE A 156 -8.30 -5.60 15.17
C PHE A 156 -7.28 -4.71 15.90
N ARG A 157 -5.99 -5.06 15.87
CA ARG A 157 -4.93 -4.19 16.39
C ARG A 157 -4.82 -2.91 15.59
N ILE A 158 -4.84 -3.00 14.25
CA ILE A 158 -4.85 -1.84 13.36
C ILE A 158 -6.11 -0.99 13.62
N LEU A 159 -7.30 -1.60 13.61
CA LEU A 159 -8.58 -0.93 13.84
C LEU A 159 -8.56 -0.04 15.09
N ARG A 160 -7.92 -0.49 16.18
CA ARG A 160 -7.82 0.27 17.45
C ARG A 160 -6.82 1.43 17.40
N HIS A 161 -5.97 1.51 16.37
CA HIS A 161 -4.93 2.54 16.25
C HIS A 161 -5.22 3.58 15.18
N VAL A 162 -6.19 3.30 14.29
CA VAL A 162 -6.52 4.20 13.20
C VAL A 162 -7.86 4.90 13.46
N GLN A 163 -7.90 6.19 13.17
CA GLN A 163 -9.10 7.03 13.30
C GLN A 163 -9.39 7.70 11.95
N GLY A 164 -10.62 8.17 11.76
CA GLY A 164 -11.03 8.87 10.55
C GLY A 164 -10.98 8.00 9.28
N PRO A 165 -10.86 8.63 8.10
CA PRO A 165 -10.74 7.95 6.83
C PRO A 165 -9.51 7.04 6.81
N THR A 166 -9.71 5.77 6.47
CA THR A 166 -8.63 4.76 6.55
C THR A 166 -8.75 3.74 5.43
N ALA A 167 -7.62 3.41 4.80
CA ALA A 167 -7.48 2.27 3.91
C ALA A 167 -6.43 1.30 4.46
N ILE A 168 -6.76 0.02 4.60
CA ILE A 168 -5.83 -1.06 4.95
C ILE A 168 -5.55 -1.83 3.67
N ILE A 169 -4.29 -1.80 3.19
CA ILE A 169 -3.94 -2.27 1.84
C ILE A 169 -2.70 -3.17 1.93
N GLY A 170 -2.68 -4.24 1.14
CA GLY A 170 -1.52 -5.10 1.01
C GLY A 170 -1.85 -6.59 0.96
N ASP A 171 -0.85 -7.41 1.28
CA ASP A 171 -0.99 -8.86 1.35
C ASP A 171 -1.62 -9.27 2.69
N PHE A 172 -2.87 -9.67 2.61
CA PHE A 172 -3.62 -10.13 3.79
C PHE A 172 -3.34 -11.58 4.14
N ASN A 173 -2.74 -12.38 3.26
CA ASN A 173 -2.54 -13.81 3.48
C ASN A 173 -3.81 -14.54 3.99
N ALA A 174 -4.99 -14.05 3.58
CA ALA A 174 -6.28 -14.52 4.04
C ALA A 174 -7.06 -15.16 2.90
N PHE A 175 -7.53 -16.38 3.12
CA PHE A 175 -8.44 -17.08 2.22
C PHE A 175 -9.91 -16.76 2.60
N GLY A 176 -10.74 -16.50 1.61
CA GLY A 176 -12.14 -16.13 1.82
C GLY A 176 -12.36 -14.68 2.24
N PRO A 177 -13.59 -14.32 2.63
CA PRO A 177 -13.95 -12.96 2.98
C PRO A 177 -13.21 -12.44 4.20
N THR A 178 -12.69 -11.22 4.11
CA THR A 178 -12.13 -10.51 5.28
C THR A 178 -13.18 -9.53 5.78
N LEU A 179 -13.68 -9.77 6.99
CA LEU A 179 -14.67 -8.93 7.64
C LEU A 179 -14.02 -8.15 8.78
N LEU A 180 -14.05 -6.83 8.68
CA LEU A 180 -13.60 -5.91 9.72
C LEU A 180 -14.72 -4.89 9.99
N PRO A 181 -15.18 -4.71 11.25
CA PRO A 181 -16.26 -3.78 11.56
C PRO A 181 -15.97 -2.37 11.06
N GLY A 182 -16.93 -1.77 10.35
CA GLY A 182 -16.82 -0.43 9.81
C GLY A 182 -15.95 -0.29 8.56
N PHE A 183 -15.42 -1.39 8.01
CA PHE A 183 -14.65 -1.40 6.77
C PHE A 183 -15.37 -2.18 5.68
N GLU A 184 -15.15 -1.75 4.43
CA GLU A 184 -15.60 -2.42 3.21
C GLU A 184 -14.39 -2.93 2.43
N ASP A 185 -14.47 -4.15 1.87
CA ASP A 185 -13.46 -4.71 0.96
C ASP A 185 -13.74 -4.23 -0.48
N VAL A 186 -12.98 -3.23 -0.89
CA VAL A 186 -13.05 -2.59 -2.21
C VAL A 186 -11.93 -3.04 -3.16
N GLY A 187 -11.03 -3.93 -2.70
CA GLY A 187 -9.93 -4.44 -3.53
C GLY A 187 -10.41 -5.26 -4.73
N PRO A 188 -9.55 -5.50 -5.74
CA PRO A 188 -9.88 -6.29 -6.92
C PRO A 188 -10.47 -7.65 -6.55
N ARG A 189 -11.42 -8.14 -7.35
CA ARG A 189 -12.03 -9.46 -7.13
C ARG A 189 -11.25 -10.60 -7.76
N GLU A 190 -10.36 -10.28 -8.70
CA GLU A 190 -9.49 -11.23 -9.38
C GLU A 190 -8.44 -11.81 -8.43
N ALA A 191 -7.88 -12.96 -8.82
CA ALA A 191 -6.75 -13.54 -8.12
C ALA A 191 -5.52 -12.63 -8.23
N THR A 192 -4.86 -12.40 -7.10
CA THR A 192 -3.68 -11.56 -6.99
C THR A 192 -2.40 -12.35 -6.77
N HIS A 193 -2.50 -13.65 -6.47
CA HIS A 193 -1.37 -14.53 -6.21
C HIS A 193 -1.56 -15.85 -6.93
N THR A 194 -0.45 -16.44 -7.40
CA THR A 194 -0.45 -17.76 -8.03
C THR A 194 0.61 -18.65 -7.37
N ALA A 195 0.18 -19.80 -6.85
CA ALA A 195 1.08 -20.82 -6.33
C ALA A 195 0.73 -22.18 -6.94
N ASN A 196 1.72 -22.85 -7.57
CA ASN A 196 1.54 -24.18 -8.14
C ASN A 196 0.23 -24.34 -8.96
N LEU A 197 -0.02 -23.42 -9.90
CA LEU A 197 -1.21 -23.35 -10.75
C LEU A 197 -2.53 -22.97 -10.03
N VAL A 198 -2.54 -22.84 -8.71
CA VAL A 198 -3.71 -22.40 -7.96
C VAL A 198 -3.66 -20.89 -7.78
N ARG A 199 -4.78 -20.24 -8.08
CA ARG A 199 -4.92 -18.79 -8.01
C ARG A 199 -5.65 -18.38 -6.74
N PHE A 200 -5.10 -17.40 -6.02
CA PHE A 200 -5.65 -16.89 -4.76
C PHE A 200 -5.79 -15.37 -4.80
N ARG A 201 -6.81 -14.85 -4.13
CA ARG A 201 -6.97 -13.43 -3.87
C ARG A 201 -6.42 -13.14 -2.47
N LEU A 202 -5.13 -12.79 -2.37
CA LEU A 202 -4.44 -12.51 -1.11
C LEU A 202 -4.29 -11.02 -0.84
N ASP A 203 -4.09 -10.23 -1.91
CA ASP A 203 -3.94 -8.78 -1.82
C ASP A 203 -5.32 -8.11 -1.83
N ARG A 204 -5.53 -7.20 -0.88
CA ARG A 204 -6.84 -6.58 -0.62
C ARG A 204 -6.70 -5.10 -0.29
N CYS A 205 -7.84 -4.42 -0.33
CA CYS A 205 -8.03 -3.08 0.19
C CYS A 205 -9.31 -3.02 0.99
N LEU A 206 -9.19 -2.76 2.29
CA LEU A 206 -10.33 -2.47 3.17
C LEU A 206 -10.38 -0.97 3.43
N VAL A 207 -11.52 -0.33 3.22
CA VAL A 207 -11.69 1.12 3.41
C VAL A 207 -12.76 1.45 4.43
N ARG A 208 -12.58 2.58 5.11
CA ARG A 208 -13.55 3.26 5.96
C ARG A 208 -13.46 4.76 5.69
N GLY A 209 -14.58 5.41 5.35
CA GLY A 209 -14.60 6.83 5.04
C GLY A 209 -13.80 7.24 3.79
N ILE A 210 -13.60 6.30 2.88
CA ILE A 210 -12.90 6.48 1.59
C ILE A 210 -13.74 5.81 0.52
N THR A 211 -13.95 6.49 -0.61
CA THR A 211 -14.65 5.94 -1.77
C THR A 211 -13.64 5.34 -2.75
N CYS A 212 -13.90 4.13 -3.23
CA CYS A 212 -13.11 3.51 -4.29
C CYS A 212 -13.86 3.58 -5.62
N HIS A 213 -13.33 4.32 -6.57
CA HIS A 213 -13.91 4.44 -7.91
C HIS A 213 -13.50 3.29 -8.82
N ARG A 214 -12.29 2.78 -8.64
CA ARG A 214 -11.75 1.69 -9.46
C ARG A 214 -10.73 0.87 -8.68
N ALA A 215 -10.84 -0.45 -8.80
CA ALA A 215 -9.85 -1.39 -8.31
C ALA A 215 -9.53 -2.41 -9.42
N ARG A 216 -8.24 -2.68 -9.66
CA ARG A 216 -7.80 -3.64 -10.67
C ARG A 216 -6.46 -4.27 -10.30
N THR A 217 -6.21 -5.47 -10.82
CA THR A 217 -4.88 -6.09 -10.80
C THR A 217 -4.08 -5.67 -12.03
N LEU A 218 -2.75 -5.57 -11.87
CA LEU A 218 -1.82 -5.37 -12.97
C LEU A 218 -1.07 -6.70 -13.26
N HIS A 219 -0.16 -6.69 -14.24
CA HIS A 219 0.67 -7.85 -14.53
C HIS A 219 1.65 -8.09 -13.38
N ALA A 220 1.89 -9.36 -13.02
CA ALA A 220 2.71 -9.73 -11.87
C ALA A 220 4.22 -9.40 -12.04
N GLY A 221 4.71 -9.25 -13.27
CA GLY A 221 6.15 -9.11 -13.52
C GLY A 221 6.91 -10.33 -12.99
N SER A 222 7.97 -10.08 -12.23
CA SER A 222 8.84 -11.08 -11.63
C SER A 222 8.35 -11.62 -10.28
N SER A 223 7.23 -11.12 -9.72
CA SER A 223 6.66 -11.60 -8.46
C SER A 223 5.60 -12.68 -8.68
N ASP A 224 5.35 -13.53 -7.68
CA ASP A 224 4.20 -14.43 -7.61
C ASP A 224 2.90 -13.68 -7.22
N HIS A 225 3.00 -12.41 -6.83
CA HIS A 225 1.89 -11.52 -6.59
C HIS A 225 1.70 -10.52 -7.73
N ARG A 226 0.44 -10.24 -8.06
CA ARG A 226 0.04 -9.18 -9.00
C ARG A 226 -0.15 -7.87 -8.24
N PRO A 227 0.42 -6.75 -8.72
CA PRO A 227 0.13 -5.46 -8.13
C PRO A 227 -1.36 -5.14 -8.19
N ILE A 228 -1.88 -4.48 -7.15
CA ILE A 228 -3.23 -3.93 -7.14
C ILE A 228 -3.17 -2.41 -7.28
N LEU A 229 -3.98 -1.86 -8.18
CA LEU A 229 -4.10 -0.43 -8.44
C LEU A 229 -5.50 0.03 -8.09
N LEU A 230 -5.59 1.10 -7.31
CA LEU A 230 -6.81 1.63 -6.71
C LEU A 230 -6.90 3.13 -7.00
N ASP A 231 -8.03 3.59 -7.51
CA ASP A 231 -8.37 5.01 -7.61
C ASP A 231 -9.31 5.33 -6.42
N LEU A 232 -8.77 5.98 -5.39
CA LEU A 232 -9.44 6.27 -4.12
C LEU A 232 -9.76 7.77 -4.01
N GLU A 233 -10.86 8.09 -3.36
CA GLU A 233 -11.26 9.46 -3.04
C GLU A 233 -11.47 9.59 -1.54
N VAL A 234 -10.68 10.47 -0.93
CA VAL A 234 -10.81 10.86 0.48
C VAL A 234 -11.71 12.08 0.54
N THR A 235 -12.92 11.90 1.05
CA THR A 235 -13.83 13.02 1.30
C THR A 235 -13.64 13.53 2.72
N GLU A 236 -13.60 14.83 2.92
CA GLU A 236 -13.71 15.44 4.23
C GLU A 236 -15.16 15.27 4.77
N ALA A 237 -15.55 14.04 5.05
CA ALA A 237 -16.87 13.76 5.56
C ALA A 237 -16.86 13.67 7.09
N ALA A 238 -17.86 14.30 7.71
CA ALA A 238 -18.19 14.16 9.12
C ALA A 238 -18.26 12.67 9.52
N PRO A 239 -17.94 12.31 10.78
CA PRO A 239 -17.88 10.91 11.22
C PRO A 239 -19.25 10.25 11.01
N ALA A 240 -19.29 9.27 10.12
CA ALA A 240 -20.48 8.49 9.83
C ALA A 240 -20.89 7.73 11.10
N GLN A 241 -22.07 8.02 11.62
CA GLN A 241 -22.71 7.27 12.70
C GLN A 241 -23.03 5.85 12.18
N HIS A 242 -22.36 4.87 12.74
CA HIS A 242 -22.55 3.48 12.36
C HIS A 242 -23.80 2.91 13.02
N ALA A 243 -24.79 2.52 12.24
CA ALA A 243 -25.94 1.73 12.71
C ALA A 243 -25.50 0.29 13.02
N PRO A 244 -25.75 -0.24 14.25
CA PRO A 244 -25.23 -1.55 14.68
C PRO A 244 -25.90 -2.79 14.02
N GLY A 245 -26.92 -2.62 13.21
CA GLY A 245 -27.81 -3.71 12.81
C GLY A 245 -27.40 -4.57 11.61
N ALA A 246 -26.46 -4.13 10.75
CA ALA A 246 -26.14 -4.82 9.49
C ALA A 246 -25.13 -5.98 9.62
N LEU A 247 -24.43 -6.09 10.71
CA LEU A 247 -23.32 -7.04 10.91
C LEU A 247 -23.77 -8.49 11.15
N LEU A 248 -24.92 -8.71 11.77
CA LEU A 248 -25.36 -10.05 12.20
C LEU A 248 -25.85 -10.96 11.04
N ARG A 249 -26.32 -10.40 9.92
CA ARG A 249 -26.76 -11.19 8.76
C ARG A 249 -25.61 -11.75 7.91
N ARG A 250 -24.48 -11.06 7.80
CA ARG A 250 -23.30 -11.48 7.00
C ARG A 250 -22.44 -12.55 7.70
N ALA A 251 -22.48 -12.63 9.03
CA ALA A 251 -21.65 -13.58 9.79
C ALA A 251 -22.10 -15.07 9.64
N ARG A 252 -23.38 -15.33 9.36
CA ARG A 252 -23.90 -16.70 9.22
C ARG A 252 -23.52 -17.38 7.91
N VAL A 253 -23.30 -16.65 6.82
CA VAL A 253 -22.88 -17.22 5.52
C VAL A 253 -21.37 -17.54 5.51
N ALA A 254 -20.58 -16.84 6.33
CA ALA A 254 -19.12 -17.00 6.38
C ALA A 254 -18.65 -18.31 7.06
N SER A 255 -19.47 -18.94 7.90
CA SER A 255 -19.06 -20.11 8.69
C SER A 255 -18.92 -21.40 7.88
N ALA A 256 -19.75 -21.64 6.88
CA ALA A 256 -19.69 -22.83 6.04
C ALA A 256 -18.54 -22.78 5.00
N GLN A 257 -18.24 -21.59 4.49
CA GLN A 257 -17.10 -21.38 3.59
C GLN A 257 -15.76 -21.50 4.31
N ASN A 258 -15.69 -21.16 5.58
CA ASN A 258 -14.46 -21.20 6.39
C ASN A 258 -13.86 -22.61 6.56
N LEU A 259 -14.68 -23.67 6.56
CA LEU A 259 -14.22 -25.07 6.68
C LEU A 259 -13.51 -25.55 5.40
N LEU A 260 -14.02 -25.18 4.23
CA LEU A 260 -13.41 -25.52 2.94
C LEU A 260 -12.09 -24.77 2.74
N TYR A 261 -12.04 -23.50 3.10
CA TYR A 261 -10.83 -22.68 3.01
C TYR A 261 -9.73 -23.10 3.99
N GLY A 262 -10.08 -23.66 5.15
CA GLY A 262 -9.11 -24.22 6.10
C GLY A 262 -8.28 -25.39 5.52
N LYS A 263 -8.92 -26.26 4.71
CA LYS A 263 -8.23 -27.35 4.00
C LYS A 263 -7.32 -26.84 2.90
N ILE A 264 -7.77 -25.86 2.12
CA ILE A 264 -6.97 -25.23 1.04
C ILE A 264 -5.77 -24.47 1.61
N ALA A 265 -5.94 -23.76 2.73
CA ALA A 265 -4.85 -23.07 3.42
C ALA A 265 -3.76 -24.04 3.91
N ARG A 266 -4.15 -25.23 4.35
CA ARG A 266 -3.21 -26.27 4.81
C ARG A 266 -2.38 -26.80 3.64
N LEU A 267 -3.00 -27.11 2.53
CA LEU A 267 -2.30 -27.54 1.30
C LEU A 267 -1.33 -26.48 0.77
N TYR A 268 -1.69 -25.21 0.84
CA TYR A 268 -0.84 -24.09 0.44
C TYR A 268 0.40 -23.95 1.34
N ILE A 269 0.23 -24.09 2.66
CA ILE A 269 1.33 -24.03 3.63
C ILE A 269 2.27 -25.22 3.45
N GLU A 270 1.73 -26.42 3.25
CA GLU A 270 2.51 -27.64 3.01
C GLU A 270 3.30 -27.58 1.70
N ALA A 271 2.71 -27.06 0.62
CA ALA A 271 3.40 -26.85 -0.66
C ALA A 271 4.57 -25.84 -0.54
N ARG A 272 4.40 -24.76 0.23
CA ARG A 272 5.47 -23.77 0.45
C ARG A 272 6.58 -24.25 1.39
N LEU A 273 6.30 -25.17 2.28
CA LEU A 273 7.31 -25.78 3.16
C LEU A 273 8.13 -26.85 2.40
N GLY A 274 7.51 -27.62 1.52
CA GLY A 274 8.17 -28.63 0.70
C GLY A 274 9.16 -28.05 -0.33
N ASP A 275 8.94 -26.84 -0.82
CA ASP A 275 9.88 -26.11 -1.72
C ASP A 275 11.11 -25.54 -0.97
N ARG A 276 11.06 -25.43 0.37
CA ARG A 276 12.18 -24.94 1.19
C ARG A 276 13.18 -26.03 1.57
N GLU A 277 12.78 -27.28 1.52
CA GLU A 277 13.67 -28.43 1.81
C GLU A 277 14.42 -28.90 0.56
N ARG A 278 14.08 -28.38 -0.64
CA ARG A 278 14.72 -28.72 -1.92
C ARG A 278 15.66 -27.64 -2.46
N LYS A 279 15.92 -26.58 -1.71
CA LYS A 279 16.93 -25.54 -1.98
C LYS A 279 17.81 -25.33 -0.76
#